data_5ee844d0c70a10175a872a5d47177b4a
#
_entry.id   5ee844d0c70a10175a872a5d47177b4a
#
_cell.length_a   1.000
_cell.length_b   1.000
_cell.length_c   1.000
_cell.angle_alpha   90.00
_cell.angle_beta   90.00
_cell.angle_gamma   90.00
#
_symmetry.space_group_name_H-M   'P 1'
#
loop_
_entity.id
_entity.type
_entity.pdbx_description
1 polymer ?
#
loop_
_entity_poly.entity_id
_entity_poly.type
_entity_poly.pdbx_seq_one_letter_code
_entity_poly.pdbx_strand_id
1 'polypeptide(L)'
;AARLAGINVLRLLNEPTAAAIAYGLDNSAEGIYAVFDLGGGTFDISILRLSKGVFEVMATGGDSALGGDDFDHRVFCWIIEQAKLAPLSLQDARLLQMRAREAKEQLSQHGQAPITVKLASGEYVDLVARAPLPAGRSATVRPPQIESGEM
;
A
#
# COMPACT_ATOMS: atom_id res chain seq x y z
N ALA A 1 0.56 26.10 -0.81
CA ALA A 1 -0.41 25.35 0.01
C ALA A 1 -0.19 25.61 1.51
N ALA A 2 0.99 25.33 2.10
CA ALA A 2 1.23 25.40 3.55
C ALA A 2 0.98 26.81 4.13
N ARG A 3 1.46 27.87 3.46
CA ARG A 3 1.21 29.27 3.91
C ARG A 3 -0.27 29.62 3.92
N LEU A 4 -1.05 29.13 2.95
CA LEU A 4 -2.49 29.35 2.89
C LEU A 4 -3.24 28.65 4.03
N ALA A 5 -2.65 27.56 4.55
CA ALA A 5 -3.16 26.85 5.73
C ALA A 5 -2.62 27.40 7.07
N GLY A 6 -1.90 28.52 7.05
CA GLY A 6 -1.31 29.14 8.24
C GLY A 6 -0.11 28.38 8.83
N ILE A 7 0.48 27.44 8.09
CA ILE A 7 1.62 26.64 8.52
C ILE A 7 2.92 27.33 8.16
N ASN A 8 3.80 27.54 9.13
CA ASN A 8 5.14 28.04 8.92
C ASN A 8 6.07 26.90 8.49
N VAL A 9 6.49 26.90 7.22
CA VAL A 9 7.38 25.89 6.66
C VAL A 9 8.82 26.25 6.98
N LEU A 10 9.48 25.45 7.79
CA LEU A 10 10.89 25.63 8.15
C LEU A 10 11.82 25.02 7.08
N ARG A 11 11.48 23.85 6.54
CA ARG A 11 12.28 23.13 5.55
C ARG A 11 11.40 22.19 4.73
N LEU A 12 11.81 21.91 3.50
CA LEU A 12 11.27 20.84 2.65
C LEU A 12 12.27 19.68 2.66
N LEU A 13 11.75 18.46 2.75
CA LEU A 13 12.53 17.23 2.63
C LEU A 13 11.93 16.41 1.48
N ASN A 14 12.78 15.69 0.76
CA ASN A 14 12.33 14.68 -0.18
C ASN A 14 11.70 13.51 0.60
N GLU A 15 10.62 12.95 0.08
CA GLU A 15 9.84 11.90 0.74
C GLU A 15 10.69 10.69 1.17
N PRO A 16 11.55 10.09 0.31
CA PRO A 16 12.41 8.98 0.72
C PRO A 16 13.39 9.34 1.82
N THR A 17 13.91 10.57 1.83
CA THR A 17 14.79 11.06 2.92
C THR A 17 14.00 11.20 4.22
N ALA A 18 12.78 11.73 4.17
CA ALA A 18 11.92 11.85 5.33
C ALA A 18 11.56 10.48 5.91
N ALA A 19 11.24 9.51 5.06
CA ALA A 19 10.98 8.14 5.45
C ALA A 19 12.22 7.51 6.12
N ALA A 20 13.39 7.65 5.52
CA ALA A 20 14.65 7.15 6.09
C ALA A 20 14.91 7.71 7.50
N ILE A 21 14.71 9.01 7.70
CA ILE A 21 14.87 9.66 9.03
C ILE A 21 13.81 9.13 10.01
N ALA A 22 12.57 9.00 9.59
CA ALA A 22 11.49 8.49 10.45
C ALA A 22 11.75 7.06 10.96
N TYR A 23 12.47 6.25 10.18
CA TYR A 23 12.93 4.92 10.59
C TYR A 23 14.25 4.92 11.36
N GLY A 24 14.80 6.10 11.69
CA GLY A 24 16.01 6.24 12.51
C GLY A 24 17.30 5.90 11.78
N LEU A 25 17.29 5.91 10.45
CA LEU A 25 18.49 5.62 9.65
C LEU A 25 19.58 6.69 9.78
N ASP A 26 19.23 7.90 10.20
CA ASP A 26 20.19 8.99 10.50
C ASP A 26 21.17 8.63 11.63
N ASN A 27 20.77 7.68 12.51
CA ASN A 27 21.59 7.13 13.59
C ASN A 27 22.21 5.76 13.25
N SER A 28 22.04 5.30 12.01
CA SER A 28 22.54 4.01 11.55
C SER A 28 23.97 4.10 11.02
N ALA A 29 24.57 2.94 10.71
CA ALA A 29 25.89 2.88 10.08
C ALA A 29 25.86 3.55 8.70
N GLU A 30 26.98 4.12 8.29
CA GLU A 30 27.15 4.58 6.90
C GLU A 30 26.92 3.41 5.93
N GLY A 31 26.23 3.66 4.82
CA GLY A 31 25.90 2.59 3.88
C GLY A 31 24.93 3.02 2.79
N ILE A 32 24.48 2.02 2.03
CA ILE A 32 23.48 2.18 0.97
C ILE A 32 22.18 1.56 1.46
N TYR A 33 21.09 2.30 1.33
CA TYR A 33 19.76 1.93 1.78
C TYR A 33 18.77 2.00 0.64
N ALA A 34 17.87 1.03 0.57
CA ALA A 34 16.72 1.06 -0.32
C ALA A 34 15.48 1.47 0.48
N VAL A 35 14.82 2.52 0.05
CA VAL A 35 13.51 2.94 0.57
C VAL A 35 12.45 2.48 -0.42
N PHE A 36 11.55 1.62 0.06
CA PHE A 36 10.46 1.06 -0.70
C PHE A 36 9.15 1.66 -0.17
N ASP A 37 8.49 2.47 -0.97
CA ASP A 37 7.25 3.16 -0.63
C ASP A 37 6.12 2.73 -1.57
N LEU A 38 5.17 1.96 -1.04
CA LEU A 38 3.97 1.54 -1.75
C LEU A 38 2.77 2.22 -1.11
N GLY A 39 2.34 3.30 -1.73
CA GLY A 39 1.20 4.10 -1.32
C GLY A 39 -0.15 3.60 -1.84
N GLY A 40 -1.18 4.47 -1.74
CA GLY A 40 -2.52 4.17 -2.25
C GLY A 40 -2.60 4.13 -3.77
N GLY A 41 -1.86 5.00 -4.45
CA GLY A 41 -1.91 5.15 -5.91
C GLY A 41 -0.56 5.12 -6.61
N THR A 42 0.55 5.13 -5.88
CA THR A 42 1.90 5.09 -6.44
C THR A 42 2.79 4.10 -5.70
N PHE A 43 3.74 3.57 -6.42
CA PHE A 43 4.87 2.81 -5.90
C PHE A 43 6.17 3.56 -6.21
N ASP A 44 6.96 3.84 -5.19
CA ASP A 44 8.24 4.52 -5.31
C ASP A 44 9.35 3.68 -4.66
N ILE A 45 10.49 3.59 -5.32
CA ILE A 45 11.71 2.99 -4.78
C ILE A 45 12.86 3.98 -4.94
N SER A 46 13.62 4.17 -3.87
CA SER A 46 14.77 5.08 -3.87
C SER A 46 15.98 4.42 -3.24
N ILE A 47 17.12 4.58 -3.88
CA ILE A 47 18.41 4.15 -3.34
C ILE A 47 19.08 5.37 -2.74
N LEU A 48 19.36 5.30 -1.44
CA LEU A 48 19.98 6.36 -0.66
C LEU A 48 21.36 5.91 -0.18
N ARG A 49 22.34 6.81 -0.24
CA ARG A 49 23.63 6.66 0.44
C ARG A 49 23.61 7.53 1.71
N LEU A 50 23.90 6.93 2.85
CA LEU A 50 24.16 7.64 4.08
C LEU A 50 25.66 7.74 4.30
N SER A 51 26.19 8.95 4.36
CA SER A 51 27.58 9.22 4.67
C SER A 51 27.70 10.49 5.51
N LYS A 52 28.38 10.39 6.65
CA LYS A 52 28.60 11.52 7.59
C LYS A 52 27.30 12.24 8.00
N GLY A 53 26.20 11.47 8.20
CA GLY A 53 24.90 12.02 8.57
C GLY A 53 24.15 12.71 7.43
N VAL A 54 24.61 12.59 6.18
CA VAL A 54 23.97 13.15 5.00
C VAL A 54 23.40 12.05 4.12
N PHE A 55 22.12 12.17 3.77
CA PHE A 55 21.49 11.31 2.77
C PHE A 55 21.67 11.88 1.36
N GLU A 56 22.22 11.09 0.48
CA GLU A 56 22.32 11.36 -0.95
C GLU A 56 21.40 10.39 -1.69
N VAL A 57 20.48 10.91 -2.51
CA VAL A 57 19.64 10.09 -3.39
C VAL A 57 20.45 9.69 -4.61
N MET A 58 20.78 8.40 -4.74
CA MET A 58 21.58 7.87 -5.85
C MET A 58 20.72 7.51 -7.07
N ALA A 59 19.55 6.95 -6.84
CA ALA A 59 18.63 6.56 -7.89
C ALA A 59 17.18 6.54 -7.36
N THR A 60 16.24 6.75 -8.27
CA THR A 60 14.81 6.61 -8.01
C THR A 60 14.17 5.83 -9.14
N GLY A 61 13.12 5.09 -8.82
CA GLY A 61 12.27 4.37 -9.77
C GLY A 61 10.90 4.16 -9.16
N GLY A 62 10.02 3.49 -9.87
CA GLY A 62 8.68 3.21 -9.36
C GLY A 62 7.64 3.11 -10.47
N ASP A 63 6.38 3.12 -10.06
CA ASP A 63 5.22 3.12 -10.94
C ASP A 63 4.19 4.12 -10.40
N SER A 64 3.89 5.14 -11.17
CA SER A 64 2.94 6.21 -10.81
C SER A 64 1.47 5.78 -10.90
N ALA A 65 1.20 4.55 -11.32
CA ALA A 65 -0.14 3.99 -11.48
C ALA A 65 -0.26 2.60 -10.81
N LEU A 66 0.52 2.34 -9.76
CA LEU A 66 0.47 1.11 -8.97
C LEU A 66 0.39 1.44 -7.48
N GLY A 67 -0.69 1.08 -6.84
CA GLY A 67 -0.90 1.31 -5.42
C GLY A 67 -2.01 0.47 -4.81
N GLY A 68 -2.34 0.75 -3.57
CA GLY A 68 -3.39 0.05 -2.82
C GLY A 68 -4.75 0.07 -3.51
N ASP A 69 -5.07 1.15 -4.21
CA ASP A 69 -6.35 1.32 -4.93
C ASP A 69 -6.46 0.37 -6.13
N ASP A 70 -5.33 0.03 -6.79
CA ASP A 70 -5.32 -0.94 -7.89
C ASP A 70 -5.59 -2.35 -7.37
N PHE A 71 -5.06 -2.69 -6.20
CA PHE A 71 -5.37 -3.96 -5.54
C PHE A 71 -6.83 -4.01 -5.10
N ASP A 72 -7.40 -2.93 -4.57
CA ASP A 72 -8.82 -2.83 -4.24
C ASP A 72 -9.69 -3.07 -5.48
N HIS A 73 -9.32 -2.44 -6.60
CA HIS A 73 -10.02 -2.61 -7.87
C HIS A 73 -9.94 -4.05 -8.40
N ARG A 74 -8.81 -4.72 -8.23
CA ARG A 74 -8.67 -6.14 -8.60
C ARG A 74 -9.60 -7.04 -7.78
N VAL A 75 -9.70 -6.82 -6.47
CA VAL A 75 -10.65 -7.56 -5.62
C VAL A 75 -12.09 -7.25 -6.02
N PHE A 76 -12.41 -5.99 -6.30
CA PHE A 76 -13.74 -5.58 -6.79
C PHE A 76 -14.12 -6.31 -8.10
N CYS A 77 -13.25 -6.33 -9.10
CA CYS A 77 -13.49 -7.05 -10.34
C CYS A 77 -13.71 -8.56 -10.09
N TRP A 78 -12.88 -9.15 -9.22
CA TRP A 78 -13.00 -10.55 -8.85
C TRP A 78 -14.36 -10.85 -8.19
N ILE A 79 -14.88 -9.98 -7.30
CA ILE A 79 -16.20 -10.14 -6.69
C ILE A 79 -17.28 -10.17 -7.77
N ILE A 80 -17.25 -9.23 -8.72
CA ILE A 80 -18.23 -9.17 -9.82
C ILE A 80 -18.22 -10.45 -10.64
N GLU A 81 -17.05 -10.95 -10.99
CA GLU A 81 -16.87 -12.17 -11.77
C GLU A 81 -17.37 -13.40 -11.02
N GLN A 82 -17.00 -13.55 -9.74
CA GLN A 82 -17.40 -14.72 -8.95
C GLN A 82 -18.89 -14.76 -8.64
N ALA A 83 -19.47 -13.62 -8.29
CA ALA A 83 -20.89 -13.50 -8.01
C ALA A 83 -21.74 -13.36 -9.28
N LYS A 84 -21.12 -13.25 -10.47
CA LYS A 84 -21.79 -13.07 -11.77
C LYS A 84 -22.82 -11.91 -11.75
N LEU A 85 -22.43 -10.80 -11.13
CA LEU A 85 -23.31 -9.66 -10.95
C LEU A 85 -23.64 -8.99 -12.28
N ALA A 86 -24.92 -8.55 -12.41
CA ALA A 86 -25.37 -7.68 -13.49
C ALA A 86 -24.66 -6.31 -13.41
N PRO A 87 -24.79 -5.45 -14.44
CA PRO A 87 -24.28 -4.09 -14.36
C PRO A 87 -24.80 -3.37 -13.11
N LEU A 88 -23.87 -2.87 -12.31
CA LEU A 88 -24.15 -2.30 -11.00
C LEU A 88 -24.63 -0.85 -11.08
N SER A 89 -25.51 -0.46 -10.17
CA SER A 89 -25.78 0.94 -9.89
C SER A 89 -24.52 1.61 -9.31
N LEU A 90 -24.42 2.93 -9.40
CA LEU A 90 -23.30 3.68 -8.80
C LEU A 90 -23.21 3.46 -7.28
N GLN A 91 -24.34 3.29 -6.62
CA GLN A 91 -24.42 3.03 -5.18
C GLN A 91 -23.87 1.64 -4.85
N ASP A 92 -24.29 0.61 -5.58
CA ASP A 92 -23.83 -0.77 -5.37
C ASP A 92 -22.36 -0.93 -5.71
N ALA A 93 -21.88 -0.26 -6.77
CA ALA A 93 -20.48 -0.26 -7.13
C ALA A 93 -19.59 0.33 -6.01
N ARG A 94 -19.99 1.46 -5.44
CA ARG A 94 -19.27 2.07 -4.31
C ARG A 94 -19.28 1.19 -3.06
N LEU A 95 -20.42 0.56 -2.76
CA LEU A 95 -20.53 -0.37 -1.63
C LEU A 95 -19.60 -1.58 -1.82
N LEU A 96 -19.57 -2.16 -3.02
CA LEU A 96 -18.69 -3.28 -3.35
C LEU A 96 -17.21 -2.89 -3.34
N GLN A 97 -16.85 -1.70 -3.81
CA GLN A 97 -15.47 -1.20 -3.71
C GLN A 97 -15.01 -1.09 -2.26
N MET A 98 -15.87 -0.59 -1.37
CA MET A 98 -15.57 -0.51 0.06
C MET A 98 -15.37 -1.91 0.67
N ARG A 99 -16.23 -2.88 0.32
CA ARG A 99 -16.08 -4.27 0.77
C ARG A 99 -14.83 -4.95 0.21
N ALA A 100 -14.47 -4.64 -1.05
CA ALA A 100 -13.24 -5.13 -1.66
C ALA A 100 -12.00 -4.65 -0.90
N ARG A 101 -11.96 -3.37 -0.53
CA ARG A 101 -10.90 -2.78 0.28
C ARG A 101 -10.82 -3.44 1.66
N GLU A 102 -11.93 -3.56 2.36
CA GLU A 102 -11.99 -4.23 3.67
C GLU A 102 -11.46 -5.66 3.60
N ALA A 103 -11.86 -6.42 2.57
CA ALA A 103 -11.38 -7.79 2.36
C ALA A 103 -9.86 -7.83 2.08
N LYS A 104 -9.34 -6.94 1.23
CA LYS A 104 -7.89 -6.81 1.00
C LYS A 104 -7.13 -6.54 2.28
N GLU A 105 -7.60 -5.61 3.10
CA GLU A 105 -6.97 -5.26 4.37
C GLU A 105 -6.98 -6.45 5.35
N GLN A 106 -8.09 -7.20 5.43
CA GLN A 106 -8.18 -8.41 6.24
C GLN A 106 -7.22 -9.51 5.77
N LEU A 107 -7.00 -9.67 4.47
CA LEU A 107 -6.06 -10.64 3.91
C LEU A 107 -4.60 -10.38 4.31
N SER A 108 -4.27 -9.16 4.73
CA SER A 108 -2.93 -8.84 5.27
C SER A 108 -2.66 -9.48 6.64
N GLN A 109 -3.71 -9.82 7.38
CA GLN A 109 -3.61 -10.41 8.72
C GLN A 109 -4.13 -11.84 8.77
N HIS A 110 -5.04 -12.20 7.87
CA HIS A 110 -5.73 -13.47 7.84
C HIS A 110 -5.59 -14.12 6.46
N GLY A 111 -5.48 -15.43 6.40
CA GLY A 111 -5.42 -16.17 5.13
C GLY A 111 -6.73 -16.15 4.35
N GLN A 112 -7.81 -15.68 4.95
CA GLN A 112 -9.16 -15.62 4.36
C GLN A 112 -9.88 -14.34 4.81
N ALA A 113 -10.72 -13.80 3.93
CA ALA A 113 -11.57 -12.65 4.20
C ALA A 113 -13.00 -12.92 3.66
N PRO A 114 -14.03 -12.97 4.52
CA PRO A 114 -15.41 -13.09 4.07
C PRO A 114 -15.88 -11.75 3.46
N ILE A 115 -16.66 -11.85 2.39
CA ILE A 115 -17.26 -10.72 1.70
C ILE A 115 -18.77 -10.97 1.63
N THR A 116 -19.49 -10.41 2.59
CA THR A 116 -20.93 -10.56 2.69
C THR A 116 -21.60 -9.21 2.54
N VAL A 117 -22.43 -9.05 1.52
CA VAL A 117 -23.13 -7.79 1.27
C VAL A 117 -24.46 -8.01 0.54
N LYS A 118 -25.47 -7.23 0.93
CA LYS A 118 -26.74 -7.13 0.21
C LYS A 118 -26.74 -5.83 -0.60
N LEU A 119 -26.91 -5.94 -1.89
CA LEU A 119 -26.96 -4.81 -2.81
C LEU A 119 -28.36 -4.16 -2.82
N ALA A 120 -28.43 -2.91 -3.24
CA ALA A 120 -29.70 -2.20 -3.40
C ALA A 120 -30.58 -2.84 -4.50
N SER A 121 -29.95 -3.50 -5.49
CA SER A 121 -30.63 -4.34 -6.48
C SER A 121 -31.39 -5.53 -5.88
N GLY A 122 -31.10 -5.89 -4.63
CA GLY A 122 -31.64 -7.07 -3.94
C GLY A 122 -30.75 -8.30 -4.03
N GLU A 123 -29.71 -8.27 -4.85
CA GLU A 123 -28.73 -9.36 -4.95
C GLU A 123 -27.92 -9.49 -3.66
N TYR A 124 -27.56 -10.73 -3.32
CA TYR A 124 -26.78 -11.04 -2.13
C TYR A 124 -25.45 -11.66 -2.55
N VAL A 125 -24.36 -11.04 -2.13
CA VAL A 125 -23.00 -11.53 -2.35
C VAL A 125 -22.53 -12.20 -1.07
N ASP A 126 -22.07 -13.45 -1.17
CA ASP A 126 -21.46 -14.21 -0.09
C ASP A 126 -20.28 -15.00 -0.64
N LEU A 127 -19.08 -14.45 -0.48
CA LEU A 127 -17.85 -14.98 -1.01
C LEU A 127 -16.78 -15.01 0.09
N VAL A 128 -15.76 -15.84 -0.12
CA VAL A 128 -14.57 -15.86 0.72
C VAL A 128 -13.33 -15.66 -0.15
N ALA A 129 -12.72 -14.49 -0.04
CA ALA A 129 -11.43 -14.25 -0.65
C ALA A 129 -10.33 -14.99 0.12
N ARG A 130 -9.32 -15.51 -0.60
CA ARG A 130 -8.21 -16.24 0.00
C ARG A 130 -6.90 -15.67 -0.54
N ALA A 131 -5.99 -15.34 0.37
CA ALA A 131 -4.61 -15.05 -0.02
C ALA A 131 -3.91 -16.36 -0.35
N PRO A 132 -3.08 -16.42 -1.41
CA PRO A 132 -2.15 -17.52 -1.57
C PRO A 132 -1.19 -17.47 -0.37
N LEU A 133 -1.30 -18.43 0.53
CA LEU A 133 -0.33 -18.57 1.62
C LEU A 133 1.02 -18.89 1.00
N PRO A 134 2.07 -18.09 1.22
CA PRO A 134 3.42 -18.49 0.86
C PRO A 134 3.73 -19.78 1.64
N ALA A 135 4.12 -20.83 0.93
CA ALA A 135 4.48 -22.09 1.56
C ALA A 135 5.51 -21.83 2.67
N GLY A 136 5.10 -22.00 3.93
CA GLY A 136 5.97 -22.02 5.10
C GLY A 136 6.25 -20.70 5.83
N ARG A 137 5.51 -19.60 5.57
CA ARG A 137 5.63 -18.39 6.40
C ARG A 137 4.25 -17.90 6.86
N SER A 138 4.12 -17.71 8.18
CA SER A 138 3.02 -16.90 8.74
C SER A 138 3.05 -15.52 8.08
N ALA A 139 1.93 -15.10 7.53
CA ALA A 139 1.78 -13.76 6.94
C ALA A 139 1.71 -12.71 8.06
N THR A 140 2.80 -12.49 8.75
CA THR A 140 3.03 -11.23 9.45
C THR A 140 3.52 -10.26 8.40
N VAL A 141 2.66 -9.34 7.99
CA VAL A 141 3.11 -8.13 7.31
C VAL A 141 4.01 -7.41 8.31
N ARG A 142 5.30 -7.63 8.17
CA ARG A 142 6.26 -6.79 8.87
C ARG A 142 6.18 -5.41 8.20
N PRO A 143 6.24 -4.33 8.98
CA PRO A 143 6.51 -3.03 8.37
C PRO A 143 7.75 -3.16 7.47
N PRO A 144 7.84 -2.38 6.39
CA PRO A 144 8.93 -2.49 5.43
C PRO A 144 10.25 -2.50 6.19
N GLN A 145 10.97 -3.62 6.09
CA GLN A 145 12.31 -3.71 6.64
C GLN A 145 13.24 -3.13 5.59
N ILE A 146 13.96 -2.11 5.98
CA ILE A 146 15.07 -1.59 5.19
C ILE A 146 16.21 -2.58 5.37
N GLU A 147 16.42 -3.44 4.37
CA GLU A 147 17.58 -4.31 4.36
C GLU A 147 18.81 -3.47 4.01
N SER A 148 19.73 -3.34 4.95
CA SER A 148 21.07 -2.82 4.68
C SER A 148 21.83 -3.93 3.95
N GLY A 149 21.88 -3.85 2.62
CA GLY A 149 22.75 -4.68 1.82
C GLY A 149 24.16 -4.09 1.84
N GLU A 150 25.10 -4.75 2.45
CA GLU A 150 26.53 -4.50 2.21
C GLU A 150 26.84 -5.02 0.78
N MET A 151 27.32 -4.13 -0.08
CA MET A 151 28.02 -4.50 -1.29
C MET A 151 29.52 -4.31 -1.10
#